data_d1db4f97513b6487d2e6dea6f1641e69
#
_entry.id   d1db4f97513b6487d2e6dea6f1641e69
#
_cell.length_a   1.000
_cell.length_b   1.000
_cell.length_c   1.000
_cell.angle_alpha   90.00
_cell.angle_beta   90.00
_cell.angle_gamma   90.00
#
_symmetry.space_group_name_H-M   'P 1'
#
loop_
_entity.id
_entity.type
_entity.pdbx_description
1 polymer ?
#
loop_
_entity_poly.entity_id
_entity_poly.type
_entity_poly.pdbx_seq_one_letter_code
_entity_poly.pdbx_strand_id
1 'polypeptide(L)'
;MINDQETINIFIIRHGEAAKLWDEDPDPSLSKKGQLQSNGIVQKLINELDGKEFKVLSSPLKRARETAAPLQKKLGFEIKIDDTFAEIPSPEITLSDRKNWLKSIFDTNVADLGEVQKNWRDGIINSISRLEEHTVIFSHFMVINCVVGWLEKRSQMVSFYPDNCSITKIELDKTNIKLINKGEELKTIVQ
;
A
#
# COMPACT_ATOMS: atom_id res chain seq x y z
N MET A 1 -0.48 29.19 -24.29
CA MET A 1 -1.52 28.37 -23.63
C MET A 1 -0.76 27.33 -22.81
N ILE A 2 -0.69 27.51 -21.50
CA ILE A 2 -0.10 26.54 -20.58
C ILE A 2 -1.13 25.43 -20.50
N ASN A 3 -0.82 24.26 -21.05
CA ASN A 3 -1.62 23.05 -20.82
C ASN A 3 -1.55 22.79 -19.31
N ASP A 4 -2.63 23.08 -18.59
CA ASP A 4 -2.86 22.59 -17.24
C ASP A 4 -2.90 21.05 -17.33
N GLN A 5 -1.76 20.41 -17.14
CA GLN A 5 -1.80 18.97 -16.92
C GLN A 5 -2.39 18.76 -15.54
N GLU A 6 -3.51 18.08 -15.55
CA GLU A 6 -4.30 17.74 -14.38
C GLU A 6 -3.41 17.00 -13.35
N THR A 7 -3.46 17.47 -12.10
CA THR A 7 -2.83 16.77 -10.97
C THR A 7 -3.49 15.41 -10.84
N ILE A 8 -2.70 14.35 -10.85
CA ILE A 8 -3.22 12.99 -10.65
C ILE A 8 -3.28 12.64 -9.18
N ASN A 9 -4.33 11.96 -8.79
CA ASN A 9 -4.50 11.41 -7.45
C ASN A 9 -4.07 9.95 -7.43
N ILE A 10 -3.28 9.59 -6.43
CA ILE A 10 -2.86 8.22 -6.15
C ILE A 10 -3.36 7.84 -4.77
N PHE A 11 -4.10 6.74 -4.68
CA PHE A 11 -4.64 6.22 -3.44
C PHE A 11 -3.98 4.87 -3.16
N ILE A 12 -3.27 4.75 -2.04
CA ILE A 12 -2.67 3.48 -1.62
C ILE A 12 -3.48 2.96 -0.43
N ILE A 13 -4.03 1.76 -0.57
CA ILE A 13 -4.91 1.14 0.41
C ILE A 13 -4.18 -0.04 1.05
N ARG A 14 -4.08 -0.04 2.39
CA ARG A 14 -3.64 -1.24 3.11
C ARG A 14 -4.73 -2.30 3.02
N HIS A 15 -4.34 -3.56 2.80
CA HIS A 15 -5.30 -4.67 2.84
C HIS A 15 -6.06 -4.75 4.17
N GLY A 16 -7.26 -5.32 4.15
CA GLY A 16 -8.06 -5.64 5.34
C GLY A 16 -7.34 -6.64 6.25
N GLU A 17 -7.87 -6.85 7.46
CA GLU A 17 -7.29 -7.79 8.41
C GLU A 17 -7.15 -9.19 7.80
N ALA A 18 -5.95 -9.76 7.90
CA ALA A 18 -5.66 -11.11 7.43
C ALA A 18 -6.18 -12.17 8.43
N ALA A 19 -6.57 -13.33 7.92
CA ALA A 19 -7.09 -14.44 8.74
C ALA A 19 -6.00 -15.14 9.57
N LYS A 20 -4.74 -15.00 9.17
CA LYS A 20 -3.58 -15.60 9.84
C LYS A 20 -2.44 -14.59 9.92
N LEU A 21 -1.55 -14.80 10.86
CA LEU A 21 -0.34 -14.02 11.03
C LEU A 21 0.69 -14.36 9.95
N TRP A 22 1.66 -13.49 9.79
CA TRP A 22 2.68 -13.58 8.74
C TRP A 22 3.68 -14.73 8.94
N ASP A 23 3.79 -15.21 10.17
CA ASP A 23 4.57 -16.37 10.59
C ASP A 23 3.80 -17.70 10.54
N GLU A 24 2.49 -17.65 10.21
CA GLU A 24 1.63 -18.83 10.10
C GLU A 24 1.29 -19.21 8.65
N ASP A 25 1.17 -18.21 7.78
CA ASP A 25 0.82 -18.39 6.37
C ASP A 25 1.51 -17.31 5.51
N PRO A 26 2.21 -17.68 4.44
CA PRO A 26 2.90 -16.69 3.59
C PRO A 26 1.93 -15.82 2.79
N ASP A 27 0.71 -16.30 2.50
CA ASP A 27 -0.29 -15.59 1.71
C ASP A 27 -1.71 -15.80 2.24
N PRO A 28 -2.02 -15.32 3.46
CA PRO A 28 -3.32 -15.52 4.07
C PRO A 28 -4.40 -14.72 3.36
N SER A 29 -5.61 -15.29 3.32
CA SER A 29 -6.85 -14.60 2.95
C SER A 29 -7.25 -13.58 3.99
N LEU A 30 -8.23 -12.73 3.68
CA LEU A 30 -8.86 -11.85 4.66
C LEU A 30 -9.60 -12.64 5.74
N SER A 31 -9.55 -12.13 6.98
CA SER A 31 -10.46 -12.57 8.04
C SER A 31 -11.90 -12.12 7.75
N LYS A 32 -12.88 -12.63 8.52
CA LYS A 32 -14.26 -12.10 8.44
C LYS A 32 -14.32 -10.59 8.69
N LYS A 33 -13.51 -10.09 9.62
CA LYS A 33 -13.37 -8.66 9.89
C LYS A 33 -12.74 -7.93 8.72
N GLY A 34 -11.68 -8.49 8.12
CA GLY A 34 -11.04 -7.93 6.93
C GLY A 34 -12.00 -7.82 5.74
N GLN A 35 -12.89 -8.80 5.55
CA GLN A 35 -13.95 -8.74 4.54
C GLN A 35 -14.96 -7.62 4.81
N LEU A 36 -15.34 -7.39 6.06
CA LEU A 36 -16.19 -6.26 6.43
C LEU A 36 -15.50 -4.93 6.22
N GLN A 37 -14.22 -4.82 6.59
CA GLN A 37 -13.39 -3.64 6.36
C GLN A 37 -13.30 -3.31 4.86
N SER A 38 -13.03 -4.30 4.00
CA SER A 38 -12.93 -4.10 2.56
C SER A 38 -14.24 -3.64 1.92
N ASN A 39 -15.37 -4.15 2.37
CA ASN A 39 -16.70 -3.66 1.94
C ASN A 39 -16.95 -2.22 2.44
N GLY A 40 -16.54 -1.91 3.66
CA GLY A 40 -16.77 -0.61 4.30
C GLY A 40 -16.06 0.55 3.63
N ILE A 41 -14.89 0.33 3.00
CA ILE A 41 -14.14 1.41 2.34
C ILE A 41 -14.63 1.75 0.94
N VAL A 42 -15.47 0.90 0.31
CA VAL A 42 -15.89 1.09 -1.09
C VAL A 42 -16.53 2.46 -1.31
N GLN A 43 -17.47 2.84 -0.46
CA GLN A 43 -18.15 4.13 -0.62
C GLN A 43 -17.21 5.32 -0.37
N LYS A 44 -16.28 5.20 0.59
CA LYS A 44 -15.26 6.22 0.84
C LYS A 44 -14.36 6.40 -0.37
N LEU A 45 -13.91 5.31 -0.99
CA LEU A 45 -13.10 5.36 -2.23
C LEU A 45 -13.89 5.98 -3.39
N ILE A 46 -15.15 5.61 -3.59
CA ILE A 46 -16.00 6.20 -4.65
C ILE A 46 -16.11 7.72 -4.47
N ASN A 47 -16.31 8.19 -3.25
CA ASN A 47 -16.37 9.61 -2.96
C ASN A 47 -15.04 10.34 -3.22
N GLU A 48 -13.91 9.71 -2.87
CA GLU A 48 -12.57 10.27 -3.13
C GLU A 48 -12.23 10.33 -4.62
N LEU A 49 -12.76 9.39 -5.41
CA LEU A 49 -12.55 9.34 -6.85
C LEU A 49 -13.38 10.39 -7.61
N ASP A 50 -14.45 10.87 -7.02
CA ASP A 50 -15.27 12.00 -7.51
C ASP A 50 -15.63 11.91 -9.02
N GLY A 51 -16.01 10.71 -9.46
CA GLY A 51 -16.38 10.45 -10.86
C GLY A 51 -15.23 10.44 -11.87
N LYS A 52 -13.99 10.57 -11.43
CA LYS A 52 -12.81 10.52 -12.32
C LYS A 52 -12.54 9.10 -12.78
N GLU A 53 -12.00 8.99 -13.99
CA GLU A 53 -11.44 7.73 -14.48
C GLU A 53 -10.14 7.42 -13.73
N PHE A 54 -9.91 6.14 -13.41
CA PHE A 54 -8.72 5.71 -12.72
C PHE A 54 -8.38 4.25 -13.00
N LYS A 55 -7.10 3.96 -12.85
CA LYS A 55 -6.55 2.61 -12.93
C LYS A 55 -6.53 1.95 -11.57
N VAL A 56 -6.81 0.66 -11.53
CA VAL A 56 -6.73 -0.12 -10.29
C VAL A 56 -5.60 -1.13 -10.37
N LEU A 57 -4.66 -1.01 -9.46
CA LEU A 57 -3.55 -1.94 -9.28
C LEU A 57 -3.73 -2.71 -7.96
N SER A 58 -3.26 -3.94 -7.93
CA SER A 58 -3.21 -4.72 -6.70
C SER A 58 -1.92 -5.51 -6.62
N SER A 59 -1.37 -5.59 -5.43
CA SER A 59 -0.40 -6.63 -5.07
C SER A 59 -0.91 -8.01 -5.46
N PRO A 60 -0.05 -8.97 -5.83
CA PRO A 60 -0.43 -10.34 -6.13
C PRO A 60 -0.96 -11.12 -4.93
N LEU A 61 -0.69 -10.67 -3.68
CA LEU A 61 -1.06 -11.39 -2.47
C LEU A 61 -2.57 -11.37 -2.23
N LYS A 62 -3.13 -12.52 -1.82
CA LYS A 62 -4.58 -12.76 -1.69
C LYS A 62 -5.29 -11.66 -0.92
N ARG A 63 -4.78 -11.30 0.26
CA ARG A 63 -5.40 -10.29 1.12
C ARG A 63 -5.56 -8.91 0.45
N ALA A 64 -4.62 -8.51 -0.41
CA ALA A 64 -4.72 -7.26 -1.17
C ALA A 64 -5.77 -7.38 -2.28
N ARG A 65 -5.75 -8.47 -3.05
CA ARG A 65 -6.72 -8.77 -4.10
C ARG A 65 -8.14 -8.88 -3.55
N GLU A 66 -8.32 -9.57 -2.43
CA GLU A 66 -9.61 -9.70 -1.76
C GLU A 66 -10.11 -8.36 -1.21
N THR A 67 -9.20 -7.46 -0.80
CA THR A 67 -9.56 -6.09 -0.39
C THR A 67 -10.04 -5.26 -1.59
N ALA A 68 -9.49 -5.47 -2.76
CA ALA A 68 -9.87 -4.79 -3.99
C ALA A 68 -11.21 -5.30 -4.60
N ALA A 69 -11.53 -6.57 -4.36
CA ALA A 69 -12.67 -7.25 -5.01
C ALA A 69 -14.04 -6.56 -4.82
N PRO A 70 -14.42 -6.01 -3.65
CA PRO A 70 -15.68 -5.28 -3.50
C PRO A 70 -15.77 -4.02 -4.37
N LEU A 71 -14.68 -3.27 -4.53
CA LEU A 71 -14.62 -2.11 -5.42
C LEU A 71 -14.79 -2.53 -6.89
N GLN A 72 -14.10 -3.58 -7.32
CA GLN A 72 -14.24 -4.17 -8.65
C GLN A 72 -15.69 -4.57 -8.92
N LYS A 73 -16.32 -5.30 -7.98
CA LYS A 73 -17.71 -5.73 -8.11
C LYS A 73 -18.69 -4.55 -8.23
N LYS A 74 -18.41 -3.45 -7.51
CA LYS A 74 -19.29 -2.27 -7.48
C LYS A 74 -19.18 -1.41 -8.74
N LEU A 75 -17.98 -1.26 -9.31
CA LEU A 75 -17.69 -0.30 -10.38
C LEU A 75 -17.32 -0.96 -11.72
N GLY A 76 -17.08 -2.28 -11.75
CA GLY A 76 -16.81 -3.03 -12.99
C GLY A 76 -15.39 -2.87 -13.53
N PHE A 77 -14.43 -2.35 -12.75
CA PHE A 77 -13.05 -2.18 -13.21
C PHE A 77 -12.29 -3.49 -13.33
N GLU A 78 -11.32 -3.49 -14.23
CA GLU A 78 -10.27 -4.48 -14.23
C GLU A 78 -9.22 -4.14 -13.17
N ILE A 79 -8.86 -5.12 -12.33
CA ILE A 79 -7.75 -4.98 -11.38
C ILE A 79 -6.51 -5.59 -12.04
N LYS A 80 -5.52 -4.74 -12.33
CA LYS A 80 -4.23 -5.19 -12.83
C LYS A 80 -3.35 -5.60 -11.66
N ILE A 81 -2.83 -6.82 -11.71
CA ILE A 81 -1.86 -7.30 -10.72
C ILE A 81 -0.49 -6.73 -11.04
N ASP A 82 0.19 -6.20 -10.02
CA ASP A 82 1.52 -5.61 -10.14
C ASP A 82 2.39 -6.05 -8.94
N ASP A 83 3.40 -6.86 -9.22
CA ASP A 83 4.31 -7.42 -8.23
C ASP A 83 5.15 -6.36 -7.50
N THR A 84 5.31 -5.18 -8.11
CA THR A 84 5.99 -4.04 -7.50
C THR A 84 5.38 -3.65 -6.15
N PHE A 85 4.07 -3.83 -6.01
CA PHE A 85 3.33 -3.48 -4.78
C PHE A 85 3.13 -4.65 -3.82
N ALA A 86 3.88 -5.75 -4.02
CA ALA A 86 3.94 -6.85 -3.05
C ALA A 86 4.60 -6.39 -1.73
N GLU A 87 4.27 -7.08 -0.64
CA GLU A 87 4.87 -6.79 0.67
C GLU A 87 6.39 -7.03 0.64
N ILE A 88 7.11 -6.39 1.55
CA ILE A 88 8.57 -6.44 1.61
C ILE A 88 9.11 -7.88 1.48
N PRO A 89 10.03 -8.14 0.54
CA PRO A 89 10.57 -9.48 0.33
C PRO A 89 11.47 -9.92 1.50
N SER A 90 11.31 -11.17 1.90
CA SER A 90 12.09 -11.82 2.95
C SER A 90 12.69 -13.13 2.44
N PRO A 91 13.56 -13.10 1.40
CA PRO A 91 14.21 -14.31 0.92
C PRO A 91 15.05 -14.89 2.04
N GLU A 92 15.21 -16.21 2.05
CA GLU A 92 16.02 -16.93 3.03
C GLU A 92 15.53 -16.89 4.50
N ILE A 93 14.44 -16.16 4.77
CA ILE A 93 13.82 -16.14 6.10
C ILE A 93 12.75 -17.22 6.18
N THR A 94 12.89 -18.13 7.14
CA THR A 94 11.87 -19.16 7.38
C THR A 94 10.56 -18.54 7.82
N LEU A 95 9.45 -19.27 7.64
CA LEU A 95 8.13 -18.76 8.01
C LEU A 95 8.07 -18.39 9.50
N SER A 96 8.65 -19.21 10.37
CA SER A 96 8.70 -18.99 11.83
C SER A 96 9.51 -17.76 12.23
N ASP A 97 10.53 -17.39 11.45
CA ASP A 97 11.43 -16.30 11.78
C ASP A 97 10.93 -14.94 11.23
N ARG A 98 9.96 -14.96 10.32
CA ARG A 98 9.46 -13.75 9.63
C ARG A 98 8.99 -12.66 10.57
N LYS A 99 8.33 -13.01 11.65
CA LYS A 99 7.83 -12.03 12.63
C LYS A 99 8.97 -11.27 13.31
N ASN A 100 10.01 -11.98 13.73
CA ASN A 100 11.18 -11.37 14.38
C ASN A 100 12.00 -10.56 13.38
N TRP A 101 12.18 -11.09 12.17
CA TRP A 101 12.83 -10.37 11.09
C TRP A 101 12.09 -9.08 10.75
N LEU A 102 10.76 -9.12 10.61
CA LEU A 102 9.96 -7.94 10.31
C LEU A 102 10.09 -6.87 11.40
N LYS A 103 10.06 -7.27 12.68
CA LYS A 103 10.31 -6.34 13.79
C LYS A 103 11.69 -5.67 13.70
N SER A 104 12.73 -6.40 13.30
CA SER A 104 14.06 -5.81 13.11
C SER A 104 14.09 -4.79 11.96
N ILE A 105 13.30 -5.03 10.90
CA ILE A 105 13.17 -4.09 9.77
C ILE A 105 12.47 -2.78 10.18
N PHE A 106 11.56 -2.81 11.14
CA PHE A 106 10.82 -1.60 11.54
C PHE A 106 11.74 -0.47 12.01
N ASP A 107 12.77 -0.81 12.76
CA ASP A 107 13.74 0.13 13.32
C ASP A 107 14.98 0.34 12.41
N THR A 108 15.04 -0.37 11.28
CA THR A 108 16.17 -0.28 10.36
C THR A 108 16.14 1.06 9.60
N ASN A 109 17.30 1.70 9.48
CA ASN A 109 17.42 2.85 8.59
C ASN A 109 17.39 2.40 7.12
N VAL A 110 16.80 3.22 6.28
CA VAL A 110 16.76 2.98 4.82
C VAL A 110 18.14 2.76 4.22
N ALA A 111 19.15 3.47 4.75
CA ALA A 111 20.55 3.33 4.30
C ALA A 111 21.15 1.95 4.62
N ASP A 112 20.68 1.30 5.67
CA ASP A 112 21.20 0.02 6.17
C ASP A 112 20.45 -1.20 5.63
N LEU A 113 19.45 -1.01 4.76
CA LEU A 113 18.72 -2.10 4.13
C LEU A 113 19.65 -2.99 3.28
N GLY A 114 19.33 -4.28 3.23
CA GLY A 114 19.96 -5.20 2.27
C GLY A 114 19.61 -4.85 0.83
N GLU A 115 20.38 -5.36 -0.13
CA GLU A 115 20.22 -5.06 -1.55
C GLU A 115 18.81 -5.41 -2.07
N VAL A 116 18.26 -6.54 -1.67
CA VAL A 116 16.92 -7.00 -2.07
C VAL A 116 15.84 -6.01 -1.63
N GLN A 117 15.90 -5.53 -0.39
CA GLN A 117 14.94 -4.57 0.16
C GLN A 117 15.14 -3.16 -0.43
N LYS A 118 16.38 -2.76 -0.72
CA LYS A 118 16.68 -1.52 -1.44
C LYS A 118 16.07 -1.52 -2.84
N ASN A 119 16.30 -2.58 -3.61
CA ASN A 119 15.77 -2.72 -4.96
C ASN A 119 14.24 -2.74 -4.97
N TRP A 120 13.61 -3.45 -4.03
CA TRP A 120 12.16 -3.45 -3.84
C TRP A 120 11.63 -2.03 -3.56
N ARG A 121 12.24 -1.31 -2.63
CA ARG A 121 11.88 0.06 -2.28
C ARG A 121 12.00 1.01 -3.46
N ASP A 122 13.12 0.97 -4.15
CA ASP A 122 13.39 1.83 -5.30
C ASP A 122 12.44 1.52 -6.47
N GLY A 123 12.07 0.26 -6.65
CA GLY A 123 11.04 -0.18 -7.59
C GLY A 123 9.69 0.48 -7.32
N ILE A 124 9.24 0.51 -6.06
CA ILE A 124 7.99 1.17 -5.65
C ILE A 124 8.03 2.68 -5.93
N ILE A 125 9.10 3.35 -5.49
CA ILE A 125 9.25 4.80 -5.66
C ILE A 125 9.26 5.16 -7.15
N ASN A 126 10.02 4.43 -7.96
CA ASN A 126 10.08 4.63 -9.40
C ASN A 126 8.72 4.39 -10.08
N SER A 127 7.99 3.35 -9.67
CA SER A 127 6.67 3.06 -10.22
C SER A 127 5.67 4.18 -9.92
N ILE A 128 5.60 4.64 -8.66
CA ILE A 128 4.71 5.74 -8.25
C ILE A 128 5.06 7.05 -8.95
N SER A 129 6.35 7.38 -9.07
CA SER A 129 6.81 8.62 -9.70
C SER A 129 6.53 8.70 -11.19
N ARG A 130 6.20 7.58 -11.85
CA ARG A 130 5.93 7.49 -13.29
C ARG A 130 4.46 7.25 -13.63
N LEU A 131 3.58 7.32 -12.65
CA LEU A 131 2.15 7.22 -12.92
C LEU A 131 1.69 8.46 -13.70
N GLU A 132 0.88 8.23 -14.72
CA GLU A 132 0.38 9.26 -15.64
C GLU A 132 -1.14 9.44 -15.57
N GLU A 133 -1.82 8.60 -14.76
CA GLU A 133 -3.27 8.59 -14.60
C GLU A 133 -3.65 8.41 -13.13
N HIS A 134 -4.86 8.83 -12.75
CA HIS A 134 -5.38 8.57 -11.41
C HIS A 134 -5.31 7.08 -11.11
N THR A 135 -4.76 6.70 -9.96
CA THR A 135 -4.48 5.29 -9.66
C THR A 135 -4.88 4.92 -8.24
N VAL A 136 -5.56 3.79 -8.09
CA VAL A 136 -5.84 3.14 -6.80
C VAL A 136 -4.97 1.89 -6.70
N ILE A 137 -4.22 1.75 -5.60
CA ILE A 137 -3.26 0.66 -5.37
C ILE A 137 -3.64 -0.07 -4.09
N PHE A 138 -4.02 -1.33 -4.19
CA PHE A 138 -4.26 -2.20 -3.03
C PHE A 138 -2.97 -2.92 -2.65
N SER A 139 -2.47 -2.65 -1.45
CA SER A 139 -1.13 -3.06 -1.05
C SER A 139 -1.01 -3.34 0.46
N HIS A 140 0.16 -3.09 1.04
CA HIS A 140 0.60 -3.59 2.32
C HIS A 140 1.21 -2.50 3.20
N PHE A 141 1.41 -2.87 4.46
CA PHE A 141 1.96 -2.01 5.51
C PHE A 141 3.33 -1.43 5.14
N MET A 142 4.29 -2.28 4.71
CA MET A 142 5.64 -1.81 4.41
C MET A 142 5.71 -1.00 3.12
N VAL A 143 4.88 -1.29 2.11
CA VAL A 143 4.78 -0.48 0.89
C VAL A 143 4.31 0.94 1.20
N ILE A 144 3.29 1.08 2.04
CA ILE A 144 2.79 2.40 2.46
C ILE A 144 3.85 3.15 3.24
N ASN A 145 4.53 2.50 4.21
CA ASN A 145 5.61 3.12 4.95
C ASN A 145 6.80 3.51 4.06
N CYS A 146 7.15 2.69 3.06
CA CYS A 146 8.17 3.02 2.06
C CYS A 146 7.83 4.35 1.36
N VAL A 147 6.61 4.49 0.87
CA VAL A 147 6.19 5.68 0.12
C VAL A 147 6.07 6.91 1.03
N VAL A 148 5.42 6.79 2.17
CA VAL A 148 5.26 7.89 3.13
C VAL A 148 6.62 8.32 3.68
N GLY A 149 7.47 7.36 4.06
CA GLY A 149 8.83 7.63 4.55
C GLY A 149 9.69 8.36 3.51
N TRP A 150 9.58 7.98 2.24
CA TRP A 150 10.25 8.68 1.15
C TRP A 150 9.76 10.13 0.99
N LEU A 151 8.45 10.35 0.97
CA LEU A 151 7.86 11.69 0.83
C LEU A 151 8.16 12.60 2.01
N GLU A 152 8.19 12.06 3.23
CA GLU A 152 8.54 12.79 4.44
C GLU A 152 10.05 12.84 4.73
N LYS A 153 10.89 12.26 3.85
CA LYS A 153 12.36 12.17 4.02
C LYS A 153 12.78 11.51 5.34
N ARG A 154 12.07 10.46 5.75
CA ARG A 154 12.39 9.70 6.95
C ARG A 154 13.58 8.77 6.71
N SER A 155 14.42 8.62 7.72
CA SER A 155 15.54 7.68 7.70
C SER A 155 15.12 6.26 8.04
N GLN A 156 14.07 6.07 8.83
CA GLN A 156 13.56 4.77 9.27
C GLN A 156 12.55 4.17 8.30
N MET A 157 12.51 2.84 8.24
CA MET A 157 11.59 2.11 7.37
C MET A 157 10.13 2.23 7.79
N VAL A 158 9.86 2.32 9.09
CA VAL A 158 8.50 2.50 9.61
C VAL A 158 8.42 3.85 10.31
N SER A 159 7.50 4.69 9.88
CA SER A 159 7.28 6.03 10.42
C SER A 159 5.88 6.22 11.02
N PHE A 160 4.96 5.33 10.70
CA PHE A 160 3.60 5.32 11.23
C PHE A 160 2.96 3.94 11.04
N TYR A 161 1.79 3.73 11.65
CA TYR A 161 1.09 2.45 11.64
C TYR A 161 -0.26 2.57 10.92
N PRO A 162 -0.30 2.54 9.58
CA PRO A 162 -1.56 2.62 8.83
C PRO A 162 -2.51 1.50 9.27
N ASP A 163 -3.79 1.82 9.54
CA ASP A 163 -4.79 0.81 9.90
C ASP A 163 -5.20 -0.03 8.68
N ASN A 164 -5.81 -1.18 8.94
CA ASN A 164 -6.37 -2.02 7.88
C ASN A 164 -7.42 -1.24 7.08
N CYS A 165 -7.35 -1.33 5.76
CA CYS A 165 -8.19 -0.56 4.84
C CYS A 165 -8.05 0.97 4.97
N SER A 166 -6.99 1.48 5.63
CA SER A 166 -6.68 2.91 5.58
C SER A 166 -6.31 3.34 4.15
N ILE A 167 -6.60 4.59 3.81
CA ILE A 167 -6.36 5.18 2.49
C ILE A 167 -5.31 6.27 2.62
N THR A 168 -4.12 6.03 2.07
CA THR A 168 -3.08 7.04 1.91
C THR A 168 -3.28 7.76 0.59
N LYS A 169 -3.39 9.09 0.60
CA LYS A 169 -3.61 9.93 -0.60
C LYS A 169 -2.37 10.73 -0.94
N ILE A 170 -1.99 10.67 -2.19
CA ILE A 170 -0.86 11.38 -2.78
C ILE A 170 -1.34 12.13 -4.01
N GLU A 171 -0.81 13.31 -4.23
CA GLU A 171 -0.96 14.06 -5.46
C GLU A 171 0.37 14.11 -6.22
N LEU A 172 0.33 13.84 -7.50
CA LEU A 172 1.46 13.92 -8.41
C LEU A 172 1.14 14.88 -9.55
N ASP A 173 2.01 15.85 -9.77
CA ASP A 173 2.05 16.71 -10.95
C ASP A 173 3.41 16.56 -11.66
N LYS A 174 3.62 17.28 -12.77
CA LYS A 174 4.87 17.20 -13.57
C LYS A 174 6.16 17.48 -12.80
N THR A 175 6.06 18.23 -11.72
CA THR A 175 7.21 18.81 -11.02
C THR A 175 7.30 18.37 -9.58
N ASN A 176 6.23 17.80 -9.05
CA ASN A 176 6.13 17.59 -7.62
C ASN A 176 5.22 16.41 -7.26
N ILE A 177 5.58 15.73 -6.20
CA ILE A 177 4.78 14.70 -5.57
C ILE A 177 4.55 15.06 -4.10
N LYS A 178 3.30 15.01 -3.63
CA LYS A 178 2.91 15.44 -2.30
C LYS A 178 2.09 14.40 -1.58
N LEU A 179 2.42 14.15 -0.33
CA LEU A 179 1.56 13.42 0.59
C LEU A 179 0.44 14.35 1.07
N ILE A 180 -0.81 13.99 0.76
CA ILE A 180 -2.00 14.77 1.14
C ILE A 180 -2.58 14.24 2.45
N ASN A 181 -2.67 12.91 2.58
CA ASN A 181 -3.20 12.25 3.77
C ASN A 181 -2.55 10.88 3.96
N LYS A 182 -2.09 10.58 5.18
CA LYS A 182 -1.52 9.26 5.52
C LYS A 182 -2.59 8.17 5.66
N GLY A 183 -3.83 8.56 5.87
CA GLY A 183 -4.90 7.65 6.26
C GLY A 183 -5.01 7.46 7.77
N GLU A 184 -5.89 6.56 8.16
CA GLU A 184 -6.14 6.24 9.56
C GLU A 184 -5.01 5.38 10.13
N GLU A 185 -4.63 5.65 11.39
CA GLU A 185 -3.61 4.90 12.09
C GLU A 185 -4.22 3.93 13.09
N LEU A 186 -3.54 2.82 13.34
CA LEU A 186 -3.90 1.88 14.41
C LEU A 186 -3.94 2.62 15.75
N LYS A 187 -5.10 2.56 16.42
CA LYS A 187 -5.30 3.22 17.72
C LYS A 187 -4.61 2.49 18.87
N THR A 188 -4.13 1.27 18.64
CA THR A 188 -3.45 0.45 19.65
C THR A 188 -2.28 -0.23 18.98
N ILE A 189 -1.07 0.06 19.47
CA ILE A 189 0.10 -0.76 19.15
C ILE A 189 -0.16 -2.09 19.84
N VAL A 190 -0.43 -3.13 19.07
CA VAL A 190 -0.52 -4.48 19.60
C VAL A 190 0.87 -4.83 20.14
N GLN A 191 0.97 -4.98 21.44
CA GLN A 191 2.16 -5.40 22.18
C GLN A 191 2.64 -6.79 21.75
#